data_3f54991c9ea60e4720d316c5dd4ac71d
#
_entry.id   3f54991c9ea60e4720d316c5dd4ac71d
#
_cell.length_a   1.000
_cell.length_b   1.000
_cell.length_c   1.000
_cell.angle_alpha   90.00
_cell.angle_beta   90.00
_cell.angle_gamma   90.00
#
_symmetry.space_group_name_H-M   'P 1'
#
loop_
_entity.id
_entity.type
_entity.pdbx_description
1 polymer ?
#
loop_
_entity_poly.entity_id
_entity_poly.type
_entity_poly.pdbx_seq_one_letter_code
_entity_poly.pdbx_strand_id
1 'polypeptide(L)'
;VLDLRGYALYFSRSPIPFVRVKTGCSVYRHIGIYGFRKDFLNTYVGLPATPLSSAESLEQLRILEHGYAMKVAVTKAEAGPGVDTPEDLEAVRLIIGSASGV
;
A
#
# COMPACT_ATOMS: atom_id res chain seq x y z
N VAL A 1 -0.39 0.66 9.53
CA VAL A 1 -0.75 0.03 10.82
C VAL A 1 -1.94 -0.89 10.65
N LEU A 2 -1.92 -2.02 11.33
CA LEU A 2 -2.94 -3.07 11.25
C LEU A 2 -3.60 -3.25 12.61
N ASP A 3 -4.86 -3.68 12.58
CA ASP A 3 -5.52 -4.12 13.81
C ASP A 3 -5.09 -5.58 14.16
N LEU A 4 -5.59 -6.10 15.25
CA LEU A 4 -5.23 -7.44 15.72
C LEU A 4 -5.71 -8.57 14.81
N ARG A 5 -6.64 -8.28 13.89
CA ARG A 5 -7.14 -9.25 12.90
C ARG A 5 -6.47 -9.12 11.55
N GLY A 6 -5.54 -8.16 11.40
CA GLY A 6 -4.83 -7.92 10.16
C GLY A 6 -5.56 -7.00 9.18
N TYR A 7 -6.54 -6.25 9.64
CA TYR A 7 -7.17 -5.20 8.83
C TYR A 7 -6.43 -3.89 8.97
N ALA A 8 -6.37 -3.12 7.90
CA ALA A 8 -5.71 -1.83 7.91
C ALA A 8 -6.45 -0.84 8.81
N LEU A 9 -5.70 -0.17 9.69
CA LEU A 9 -6.22 0.96 10.47
C LEU A 9 -5.96 2.27 9.74
N TYR A 10 -4.80 2.41 9.11
CA TYR A 10 -4.43 3.60 8.35
C TYR A 10 -3.22 3.32 7.48
N PHE A 11 -3.06 4.11 6.42
CA PHE A 11 -1.87 4.17 5.56
C PHE A 11 -1.34 5.58 5.58
N SER A 12 -0.02 5.75 5.60
CA SER A 12 0.58 7.07 5.56
C SER A 12 1.92 7.06 4.82
N ARG A 13 2.24 8.17 4.19
CA ARG A 13 3.58 8.40 3.65
C ARG A 13 4.58 8.71 4.76
N SER A 14 4.10 9.12 5.93
CA SER A 14 4.92 9.27 7.13
C SER A 14 5.13 7.91 7.78
N PRO A 15 6.27 7.69 8.47
CA PRO A 15 6.43 6.52 9.32
C PRO A 15 5.37 6.51 10.42
N ILE A 16 4.61 5.43 10.51
CA ILE A 16 3.60 5.21 11.54
C ILE A 16 3.69 3.78 12.06
N PRO A 17 3.42 3.52 13.35
CA PRO A 17 3.03 4.47 14.39
C PRO A 17 4.23 5.32 14.87
N PHE A 18 3.95 6.39 15.59
CA PHE A 18 4.99 7.10 16.33
C PHE A 18 5.43 6.23 17.52
N VAL A 19 6.68 5.78 17.50
CA VAL A 19 7.19 4.88 18.53
C VAL A 19 7.78 5.69 19.68
N ARG A 20 6.92 6.03 20.64
CA ARG A 20 7.35 6.72 21.86
C ARG A 20 8.06 5.76 22.84
N VAL A 21 7.55 4.51 22.88
CA VAL A 21 8.10 3.46 23.74
C VAL A 21 8.40 2.25 22.87
N LYS A 22 9.62 1.73 22.94
CA LYS A 22 10.03 0.59 22.13
C LYS A 22 9.40 -0.70 22.69
N THR A 23 8.35 -1.16 22.02
CA THR A 23 7.55 -2.33 22.43
C THR A 23 7.63 -3.50 21.46
N GLY A 24 8.42 -3.41 20.39
CA GLY A 24 8.44 -4.41 19.34
C GLY A 24 7.27 -4.30 18.36
N CYS A 25 6.58 -3.17 18.34
CA CYS A 25 5.51 -2.90 17.37
C CYS A 25 6.07 -2.97 15.94
N SER A 26 5.39 -3.71 15.08
CA SER A 26 5.80 -3.87 13.69
C SER A 26 5.43 -2.64 12.86
N VAL A 27 6.37 -2.24 12.00
CA VAL A 27 6.15 -1.21 10.98
C VAL A 27 6.25 -1.90 9.62
N TYR A 28 5.28 -1.67 8.76
CA TYR A 28 5.20 -2.33 7.46
C TYR A 28 5.37 -1.33 6.34
N ARG A 29 6.03 -1.76 5.28
CA ARG A 29 6.08 -1.01 4.03
C ARG A 29 4.86 -1.39 3.19
N HIS A 30 4.13 -0.38 2.75
CA HIS A 30 2.99 -0.57 1.87
C HIS A 30 3.45 -0.96 0.47
N ILE A 31 2.87 -2.03 -0.06
CA ILE A 31 3.04 -2.44 -1.44
C ILE A 31 1.72 -2.16 -2.16
N GLY A 32 1.78 -1.39 -3.24
CA GLY A 32 0.60 -0.91 -3.95
C GLY A 32 -0.07 -1.95 -4.84
N ILE A 33 -0.38 -3.12 -4.28
CA ILE A 33 -1.09 -4.20 -4.98
C ILE A 33 -2.38 -4.48 -4.22
N TYR A 34 -3.52 -4.43 -4.92
CA TYR A 34 -4.83 -4.60 -4.31
C TYR A 34 -5.66 -5.64 -5.06
N GLY A 35 -6.33 -6.51 -4.29
CA GLY A 35 -7.36 -7.38 -4.83
C GLY A 35 -8.74 -6.86 -4.46
N PHE A 36 -9.66 -6.91 -5.39
CA PHE A 36 -11.04 -6.47 -5.20
C PHE A 36 -12.01 -7.57 -5.56
N ARG A 37 -13.08 -7.70 -4.78
CA ARG A 37 -14.25 -8.44 -5.25
C ARG A 37 -14.91 -7.61 -6.36
N LYS A 38 -15.47 -8.29 -7.35
CA LYS A 38 -16.06 -7.62 -8.52
C LYS A 38 -17.15 -6.62 -8.15
N ASP A 39 -18.03 -6.99 -7.24
CA ASP A 39 -19.10 -6.12 -6.76
C ASP A 39 -18.55 -4.89 -6.01
N PHE A 40 -17.52 -5.08 -5.19
CA PHE A 40 -16.87 -3.96 -4.51
C PHE A 40 -16.13 -3.05 -5.48
N LEU A 41 -15.54 -3.58 -6.52
CA LEU A 41 -14.86 -2.75 -7.53
C LEU A 41 -15.81 -1.72 -8.15
N ASN A 42 -17.05 -2.12 -8.43
CA ASN A 42 -18.07 -1.19 -8.91
C ASN A 42 -18.40 -0.10 -7.87
N THR A 43 -18.41 -0.45 -6.60
CA THR A 43 -18.59 0.52 -5.52
C THR A 43 -17.38 1.47 -5.44
N TYR A 44 -16.18 0.93 -5.51
CA TYR A 44 -14.94 1.69 -5.38
C TYR A 44 -14.80 2.78 -6.43
N VAL A 45 -15.10 2.48 -7.68
CA VAL A 45 -14.97 3.47 -8.77
C VAL A 45 -15.94 4.64 -8.62
N GLY A 46 -17.02 4.48 -7.86
CA GLY A 46 -17.96 5.55 -7.55
C GLY A 46 -17.65 6.34 -6.29
N LEU A 47 -16.65 5.94 -5.49
CA LEU A 47 -16.31 6.66 -4.27
C LEU A 47 -15.59 7.96 -4.58
N PRO A 48 -16.09 9.11 -4.07
CA PRO A 48 -15.40 10.38 -4.27
C PRO A 48 -14.11 10.45 -3.45
N ALA A 49 -13.22 11.34 -3.86
CA ALA A 49 -12.01 11.64 -3.09
C ALA A 49 -12.37 12.15 -1.70
N THR A 50 -11.50 11.86 -0.74
CA THR A 50 -11.72 12.17 0.67
C THR A 50 -10.61 13.09 1.19
N PRO A 51 -10.81 13.79 2.33
CA PRO A 51 -9.79 14.67 2.89
C PRO A 51 -8.45 13.98 3.11
N LEU A 52 -8.44 12.76 3.67
CA LEU A 52 -7.18 12.05 3.95
C LEU A 52 -6.53 11.52 2.66
N SER A 53 -7.32 11.01 1.72
CA SER A 53 -6.78 10.54 0.45
C SER A 53 -6.14 11.68 -0.35
N SER A 54 -6.73 12.86 -0.30
CA SER A 54 -6.19 14.04 -0.94
C SER A 54 -4.96 14.58 -0.23
N ALA A 55 -4.98 14.63 1.09
CA ALA A 55 -3.88 15.16 1.89
C ALA A 55 -2.60 14.34 1.71
N GLU A 56 -2.69 13.03 1.69
CA GLU A 56 -1.53 12.16 1.55
C GLU A 56 -1.29 11.68 0.12
N SER A 57 -2.18 12.02 -0.81
CA SER A 57 -2.17 11.49 -2.19
C SER A 57 -2.09 9.95 -2.19
N LEU A 58 -2.92 9.33 -1.34
CA LEU A 58 -3.05 7.88 -1.23
C LEU A 58 -4.52 7.51 -1.44
N GLU A 59 -4.82 6.97 -2.61
CA GLU A 59 -6.21 6.71 -3.02
C GLU A 59 -6.91 5.65 -2.18
N GLN A 60 -6.19 4.68 -1.64
CA GLN A 60 -6.78 3.64 -0.80
C GLN A 60 -7.38 4.17 0.50
N LEU A 61 -7.00 5.37 0.93
CA LEU A 61 -7.61 6.01 2.10
C LEU A 61 -9.08 6.33 1.88
N ARG A 62 -9.52 6.50 0.62
CA ARG A 62 -10.95 6.66 0.32
C ARG A 62 -11.77 5.48 0.85
N ILE A 63 -11.24 4.28 0.72
CA ILE A 63 -11.91 3.06 1.15
C ILE A 63 -12.11 3.09 2.66
N LEU A 64 -11.07 3.41 3.40
CA LEU A 64 -11.13 3.47 4.87
C LEU A 64 -12.02 4.61 5.36
N GLU A 65 -11.94 5.79 4.74
CA GLU A 65 -12.76 6.93 5.15
C GLU A 65 -14.25 6.72 4.87
N HIS A 66 -14.59 5.92 3.87
CA HIS A 66 -15.98 5.55 3.60
C HIS A 66 -16.45 4.38 4.45
N GLY A 67 -15.62 3.90 5.38
CA GLY A 67 -16.02 2.88 6.36
C GLY A 67 -15.86 1.44 5.90
N TYR A 68 -15.22 1.20 4.78
CA TYR A 68 -14.96 -0.16 4.30
C TYR A 68 -13.68 -0.73 4.92
N ALA A 69 -13.64 -2.04 5.07
CA ALA A 69 -12.49 -2.74 5.64
C ALA A 69 -11.54 -3.21 4.54
N MET A 70 -10.25 -3.18 4.85
CA MET A 70 -9.19 -3.69 3.97
C MET A 70 -8.35 -4.71 4.72
N LYS A 71 -8.43 -5.96 4.31
CA LYS A 71 -7.57 -7.01 4.84
C LYS A 71 -6.19 -6.91 4.21
N VAL A 72 -5.16 -7.03 5.03
CA VAL A 72 -3.77 -6.91 4.58
C VAL A 72 -3.07 -8.24 4.71
N ALA A 73 -2.39 -8.66 3.66
CA ALA A 73 -1.49 -9.80 3.70
C ALA A 73 -0.07 -9.29 3.91
N VAL A 74 0.61 -9.83 4.91
CA VAL A 74 2.00 -9.49 5.17
C VAL A 74 2.88 -10.51 4.44
N THR A 75 3.76 -10.03 3.58
CA THR A 75 4.68 -10.89 2.84
C THR A 75 6.11 -10.69 3.33
N LYS A 76 6.91 -11.74 3.26
CA LYS A 76 8.35 -11.70 3.51
C LYS A 76 9.14 -11.45 2.23
N ALA A 77 8.49 -11.50 1.07
CA ALA A 77 9.13 -11.22 -0.19
C ALA A 77 9.48 -9.74 -0.31
N GLU A 78 10.66 -9.44 -0.81
CA GLU A 78 11.04 -8.05 -1.07
C GLU A 78 10.32 -7.55 -2.32
N ALA A 79 9.71 -6.37 -2.20
CA ALA A 79 9.19 -5.68 -3.36
C ALA A 79 10.34 -4.98 -4.07
N GLY A 80 10.41 -5.14 -5.37
CA GLY A 80 11.34 -4.38 -6.19
C GLY A 80 11.00 -2.89 -6.23
N PRO A 81 11.83 -2.08 -6.88
CA PRO A 81 11.58 -0.64 -7.02
C PRO A 81 10.35 -0.39 -7.88
N GLY A 82 9.62 0.67 -7.56
CA GLY A 82 8.54 1.18 -8.40
C GLY A 82 9.10 1.85 -9.65
N VAL A 83 8.24 2.04 -10.65
CA VAL A 83 8.60 2.69 -11.90
C VAL A 83 7.74 3.94 -12.06
N ASP A 84 8.31 5.11 -11.78
CA ASP A 84 7.64 6.41 -11.92
C ASP A 84 8.39 7.36 -12.86
N THR A 85 9.67 7.09 -13.13
CA THR A 85 10.55 7.92 -13.96
C THR A 85 11.23 7.06 -15.03
N PRO A 86 11.78 7.67 -16.13
CA PRO A 86 12.59 6.93 -17.10
C PRO A 86 13.79 6.23 -16.47
N GLU A 87 14.41 6.82 -15.46
CA GLU A 87 15.53 6.24 -14.73
C GLU A 87 15.10 4.99 -13.96
N ASP A 88 13.92 5.03 -13.34
CA ASP A 88 13.34 3.87 -12.67
C ASP A 88 13.09 2.73 -13.65
N LEU A 89 12.61 3.05 -14.85
CA LEU A 89 12.36 2.05 -15.90
C LEU A 89 13.66 1.35 -16.30
N GLU A 90 14.73 2.09 -16.48
CA GLU A 90 16.03 1.50 -16.82
C GLU A 90 16.57 0.63 -15.68
N ALA A 91 16.40 1.07 -14.42
CA ALA A 91 16.80 0.27 -13.27
C ALA A 91 16.04 -1.06 -13.21
N VAL A 92 14.74 -1.04 -13.46
CA VAL A 92 13.92 -2.26 -13.48
C VAL A 92 14.27 -3.15 -14.66
N ARG A 93 14.55 -2.59 -15.84
CA ARG A 93 15.01 -3.36 -17.00
C ARG A 93 16.28 -4.15 -16.71
N LEU A 94 17.23 -3.53 -15.99
CA LEU A 94 18.47 -4.21 -15.60
C LEU A 94 18.20 -5.36 -14.63
N ILE A 95 17.30 -5.16 -13.66
CA ILE A 95 16.93 -6.20 -12.70
C ILE A 95 16.25 -7.37 -13.42
N ILE A 96 15.28 -7.09 -14.28
CA ILE A 96 14.58 -8.13 -15.06
C ILE A 96 15.52 -8.85 -15.98
N GLY A 97 16.40 -8.13 -16.67
CA GLY A 97 17.42 -8.70 -17.54
C GLY A 97 18.36 -9.65 -16.80
N SER A 98 18.74 -9.30 -15.56
CA SER A 98 19.57 -10.16 -14.71
C SER A 98 18.81 -11.38 -14.22
N ALA A 99 17.53 -11.20 -13.85
CA ALA A 99 16.68 -12.29 -13.33
C ALA A 99 16.28 -13.27 -14.42
N SER A 100 16.05 -12.76 -15.64
CA SER A 100 15.73 -13.58 -16.82
C SER A 100 16.97 -14.08 -17.54
N GLY A 101 18.14 -13.88 -17.00
CA GLY A 101 19.45 -14.26 -17.54
C GLY A 101 19.57 -15.72 -17.95
N VAL A 102 18.58 -16.13 -18.54
CA VAL A 102 18.37 -17.40 -19.19
C VAL A 102 18.79 -17.28 -20.64
#